data_d560c9be2bd2872600235682f5e46124
#
_entry.id   d560c9be2bd2872600235682f5e46124
#
_cell.length_a   1.000
_cell.length_b   1.000
_cell.length_c   1.000
_cell.angle_alpha   90.00
_cell.angle_beta   90.00
_cell.angle_gamma   90.00
#
_symmetry.space_group_name_H-M   'P 1'
#
loop_
_entity.id
_entity.type
_entity.pdbx_description
1 polymer ?
#
loop_
_entity_poly.entity_id
_entity_poly.type
_entity_poly.pdbx_seq_one_letter_code
_entity_poly.pdbx_strand_id
1 'polypeptide(L)'
;MSTISAQPLIGPAAWHGRDMARSTDWIRPISAAAVTELDAALAAVNARGLAWRDIRREDFPLRGFAAELAAVAHELEHGRGLVLLRGLPVERYSEDELRQLYWGIGTHLGEPRYQNAHGELIGEVRDELRVYGAVNQPAVAQQDGAPVTSRYKARSSGPLRFHTDRADVVGLLCVRQARSGGVSKIVSSVAINNAILERRPDLHALLHHDYYRTREGEERGGDRSWYALPVFGVRAGRFTSQYSRTFVEAAQRLAGIPRMTAAQDEALDLLADVAEELCFEMELRAGDLQLLNNHVTYHARTAFVDDESSGRDRLLYRLWLSMPNSRALPPGFEVLWGSIEPGAPRGGIAQS
;
A
#
# COMPACT_ATOMS: atom_id res chain seq x y z
N MET A 1 -15.05 8.61 -21.11
CA MET A 1 -15.03 9.71 -20.12
C MET A 1 -15.48 9.13 -18.80
N SER A 2 -14.71 9.29 -17.74
CA SER A 2 -15.12 8.91 -16.39
C SER A 2 -16.26 9.84 -15.98
N THR A 3 -17.40 9.27 -15.57
CA THR A 3 -18.53 10.07 -15.10
C THR A 3 -18.18 10.58 -13.70
N ILE A 4 -17.96 11.89 -13.56
CA ILE A 4 -17.79 12.53 -12.26
C ILE A 4 -19.14 12.41 -11.53
N SER A 5 -19.18 11.70 -10.39
CA SER A 5 -20.39 11.61 -9.58
C SER A 5 -20.67 12.95 -8.92
N ALA A 6 -21.85 13.51 -9.14
CA ALA A 6 -22.33 14.68 -8.43
C ALA A 6 -22.97 14.34 -7.06
N GLN A 7 -22.96 13.07 -6.68
CA GLN A 7 -23.52 12.58 -5.42
C GLN A 7 -22.46 11.86 -4.59
N PRO A 8 -22.53 11.94 -3.28
CA PRO A 8 -21.65 11.19 -2.39
C PRO A 8 -21.71 9.68 -2.67
N LEU A 9 -20.55 9.05 -2.62
CA LEU A 9 -20.42 7.60 -2.73
C LEU A 9 -20.85 6.97 -1.42
N ILE A 10 -21.73 5.97 -1.49
CA ILE A 10 -22.22 5.23 -0.33
C ILE A 10 -21.64 3.80 -0.32
N GLY A 11 -21.53 3.22 0.86
CA GLY A 11 -21.08 1.83 1.04
C GLY A 11 -20.07 1.68 2.17
N PRO A 12 -19.65 0.44 2.46
CA PRO A 12 -18.82 0.15 3.63
C PRO A 12 -17.42 0.80 3.56
N ALA A 13 -16.94 1.16 2.38
CA ALA A 13 -15.66 1.85 2.22
C ALA A 13 -15.72 3.36 2.56
N ALA A 14 -16.91 3.96 2.74
CA ALA A 14 -17.08 5.38 3.08
C ALA A 14 -17.05 5.64 4.59
N TRP A 15 -16.13 5.01 5.30
CA TRP A 15 -16.02 5.13 6.76
C TRP A 15 -15.19 6.35 7.18
N HIS A 16 -15.44 6.84 8.40
CA HIS A 16 -14.65 7.89 9.06
C HIS A 16 -13.73 7.27 10.11
N GLY A 17 -12.54 7.82 10.27
CA GLY A 17 -11.53 7.31 11.22
C GLY A 17 -12.03 7.24 12.66
N ARG A 18 -12.85 8.22 13.11
CA ARG A 18 -13.48 8.20 14.43
C ARG A 18 -14.35 6.95 14.70
N ASP A 19 -14.98 6.39 13.65
CA ASP A 19 -15.83 5.22 13.77
C ASP A 19 -14.96 3.95 13.78
N MET A 20 -13.92 3.93 12.97
CA MET A 20 -12.92 2.85 12.95
C MET A 20 -12.16 2.74 14.27
N ALA A 21 -11.80 3.87 14.88
CA ALA A 21 -11.09 3.90 16.16
C ALA A 21 -11.95 3.33 17.34
N ARG A 22 -13.28 3.34 17.20
CA ARG A 22 -14.23 2.80 18.20
C ARG A 22 -14.64 1.36 17.94
N SER A 23 -14.35 0.82 16.77
CA SER A 23 -14.69 -0.55 16.37
C SER A 23 -13.45 -1.43 16.33
N THR A 24 -13.62 -2.71 16.61
CA THR A 24 -12.61 -3.75 16.42
C THR A 24 -13.00 -4.74 15.32
N ASP A 25 -14.09 -4.52 14.61
CA ASP A 25 -14.62 -5.44 13.60
C ASP A 25 -13.72 -5.63 12.38
N TRP A 26 -12.76 -4.72 12.18
CA TRP A 26 -11.74 -4.79 11.16
C TRP A 26 -10.49 -5.57 11.60
N ILE A 27 -10.44 -5.99 12.90
CA ILE A 27 -9.38 -6.80 13.49
C ILE A 27 -9.87 -8.24 13.57
N ARG A 28 -9.16 -9.15 12.91
CA ARG A 28 -9.44 -10.59 12.89
C ARG A 28 -8.29 -11.32 13.59
N PRO A 29 -8.56 -12.00 14.72
CA PRO A 29 -7.53 -12.79 15.38
C PRO A 29 -7.15 -14.01 14.51
N ILE A 30 -5.86 -14.30 14.39
CA ILE A 30 -5.38 -15.57 13.84
C ILE A 30 -5.58 -16.63 14.91
N SER A 31 -6.42 -17.62 14.64
CA SER A 31 -6.74 -18.68 15.60
C SER A 31 -5.57 -19.64 15.82
N ALA A 32 -5.55 -20.34 16.95
CA ALA A 32 -4.55 -21.39 17.19
C ALA A 32 -4.61 -22.50 16.11
N ALA A 33 -5.80 -22.78 15.59
CA ALA A 33 -5.96 -23.74 14.48
C ALA A 33 -5.30 -23.21 13.20
N ALA A 34 -5.48 -21.92 12.87
CA ALA A 34 -4.80 -21.30 11.73
C ALA A 34 -3.26 -21.31 11.89
N VAL A 35 -2.75 -21.04 13.10
CA VAL A 35 -1.30 -21.14 13.38
C VAL A 35 -0.81 -22.58 13.17
N THR A 36 -1.56 -23.58 13.61
CA THR A 36 -1.20 -25.00 13.39
C THR A 36 -1.16 -25.36 11.89
N GLU A 37 -2.11 -24.82 11.07
CA GLU A 37 -2.08 -25.00 9.62
C GLU A 37 -0.86 -24.32 8.99
N LEU A 38 -0.51 -23.11 9.44
CA LEU A 38 0.67 -22.36 8.99
C LEU A 38 1.98 -23.11 9.33
N ASP A 39 2.09 -23.66 10.58
CA ASP A 39 3.23 -24.47 10.99
C ASP A 39 3.39 -25.72 10.10
N ALA A 40 2.28 -26.41 9.80
CA ALA A 40 2.29 -27.58 8.95
C ALA A 40 2.70 -27.27 7.51
N ALA A 41 2.18 -26.17 6.94
CA ALA A 41 2.54 -25.73 5.61
C ALA A 41 4.02 -25.30 5.53
N LEU A 42 4.52 -24.58 6.55
CA LEU A 42 5.94 -24.21 6.67
C LEU A 42 6.83 -25.46 6.73
N ALA A 43 6.47 -26.45 7.54
CA ALA A 43 7.22 -27.71 7.62
C ALA A 43 7.26 -28.44 6.27
N ALA A 44 6.16 -28.42 5.50
CA ALA A 44 6.10 -29.06 4.18
C ALA A 44 7.03 -28.38 3.15
N VAL A 45 7.08 -27.04 3.11
CA VAL A 45 7.99 -26.32 2.21
C VAL A 45 9.44 -26.46 2.61
N ASN A 46 9.75 -26.47 3.93
CA ASN A 46 11.08 -26.68 4.46
C ASN A 46 11.61 -28.10 4.14
N ALA A 47 10.75 -29.12 4.29
CA ALA A 47 11.11 -30.52 3.96
C ALA A 47 11.44 -30.69 2.46
N ARG A 48 10.92 -29.85 1.60
CA ARG A 48 11.21 -29.81 0.15
C ARG A 48 12.37 -28.90 -0.21
N GLY A 49 12.90 -28.13 0.72
CA GLY A 49 13.98 -27.17 0.48
C GLY A 49 13.58 -26.01 -0.43
N LEU A 50 12.29 -25.62 -0.45
CA LEU A 50 11.81 -24.55 -1.32
C LEU A 50 12.24 -23.17 -0.79
N ALA A 51 12.87 -22.38 -1.66
CA ALA A 51 13.06 -20.97 -1.38
C ALA A 51 11.70 -20.25 -1.36
N TRP A 52 11.54 -19.22 -0.50
CA TRP A 52 10.24 -18.55 -0.32
C TRP A 52 9.66 -18.01 -1.64
N ARG A 53 10.48 -17.60 -2.62
CA ARG A 53 10.05 -17.11 -3.94
C ARG A 53 9.44 -18.19 -4.83
N ASP A 54 9.79 -19.43 -4.59
CA ASP A 54 9.37 -20.58 -5.41
C ASP A 54 8.10 -21.24 -4.85
N ILE A 55 7.66 -20.83 -3.64
CA ILE A 55 6.43 -21.34 -3.01
C ILE A 55 5.24 -20.85 -3.81
N ARG A 56 4.46 -21.78 -4.34
CA ARG A 56 3.15 -21.56 -4.94
C ARG A 56 2.05 -21.88 -3.94
N ARG A 57 0.84 -21.49 -4.26
CA ARG A 57 -0.34 -21.77 -3.40
C ARG A 57 -0.50 -23.26 -3.09
N GLU A 58 -0.28 -24.12 -4.07
CA GLU A 58 -0.35 -25.59 -3.90
C GLU A 58 0.77 -26.18 -3.03
N ASP A 59 1.91 -25.49 -2.92
CA ASP A 59 3.03 -25.87 -2.07
C ASP A 59 2.82 -25.49 -0.60
N PHE A 60 1.90 -24.55 -0.35
CA PHE A 60 1.57 -24.00 0.97
C PHE A 60 0.10 -24.26 1.31
N PRO A 61 -0.29 -25.53 1.54
CA PRO A 61 -1.70 -25.91 1.67
C PRO A 61 -2.30 -25.40 2.99
N LEU A 62 -3.33 -24.55 2.88
CA LEU A 62 -4.17 -24.11 4.00
C LEU A 62 -5.58 -24.64 3.79
N ARG A 63 -6.21 -25.19 4.84
CA ARG A 63 -7.56 -25.75 4.78
C ARG A 63 -8.60 -24.74 5.30
N GLY A 64 -8.71 -24.63 6.63
CA GLY A 64 -9.63 -23.70 7.27
C GLY A 64 -9.20 -22.24 7.09
N PHE A 65 -7.91 -21.95 7.27
CA PHE A 65 -7.39 -20.59 7.14
C PHE A 65 -7.50 -20.03 5.71
N ALA A 66 -7.49 -20.90 4.67
CA ALA A 66 -7.75 -20.45 3.30
C ALA A 66 -9.16 -19.84 3.13
N ALA A 67 -10.17 -20.37 3.81
CA ALA A 67 -11.53 -19.80 3.79
C ALA A 67 -11.58 -18.44 4.50
N GLU A 68 -10.84 -18.27 5.59
CA GLU A 68 -10.70 -16.97 6.27
C GLU A 68 -10.01 -15.96 5.38
N LEU A 69 -8.94 -16.35 4.67
CA LEU A 69 -8.24 -15.47 3.71
C LEU A 69 -9.12 -15.08 2.52
N ALA A 70 -10.00 -15.98 2.04
CA ALA A 70 -11.00 -15.66 1.02
C ALA A 70 -12.01 -14.61 1.53
N ALA A 71 -12.45 -14.73 2.79
CA ALA A 71 -13.30 -13.72 3.42
C ALA A 71 -12.57 -12.38 3.64
N VAL A 72 -11.24 -12.39 3.89
CA VAL A 72 -10.40 -11.21 3.92
C VAL A 72 -10.34 -10.55 2.54
N ALA A 73 -10.08 -11.31 1.48
CA ALA A 73 -10.03 -10.80 0.11
C ALA A 73 -11.38 -10.15 -0.30
N HIS A 74 -12.50 -10.74 0.12
CA HIS A 74 -13.83 -10.18 -0.10
C HIS A 74 -14.02 -8.86 0.65
N GLU A 75 -13.64 -8.77 1.94
CA GLU A 75 -13.75 -7.55 2.75
C GLU A 75 -12.87 -6.41 2.18
N LEU A 76 -11.68 -6.74 1.68
CA LEU A 76 -10.80 -5.77 1.05
C LEU A 76 -11.42 -5.15 -0.21
N GLU A 77 -12.09 -5.93 -1.08
CA GLU A 77 -12.66 -5.40 -2.31
C GLU A 77 -14.07 -4.86 -2.15
N HIS A 78 -14.92 -5.50 -1.32
CA HIS A 78 -16.35 -5.20 -1.23
C HIS A 78 -16.76 -4.58 0.11
N GLY A 79 -15.87 -4.63 1.10
CA GLY A 79 -16.10 -4.09 2.44
C GLY A 79 -15.40 -2.75 2.66
N ARG A 80 -14.79 -2.60 3.83
CA ARG A 80 -14.11 -1.37 4.25
C ARG A 80 -12.80 -1.09 3.51
N GLY A 81 -12.23 -2.08 2.83
CA GLY A 81 -10.91 -1.98 2.21
C GLY A 81 -9.74 -2.09 3.20
N LEU A 82 -10.00 -2.48 4.42
CA LEU A 82 -9.02 -2.65 5.49
C LEU A 82 -9.33 -3.91 6.29
N VAL A 83 -8.30 -4.73 6.54
CA VAL A 83 -8.33 -5.85 7.50
C VAL A 83 -6.99 -5.90 8.24
N LEU A 84 -7.04 -6.14 9.55
CA LEU A 84 -5.87 -6.47 10.36
C LEU A 84 -6.01 -7.92 10.85
N LEU A 85 -5.13 -8.79 10.39
CA LEU A 85 -4.95 -10.12 10.98
C LEU A 85 -3.99 -9.98 12.16
N ARG A 86 -4.38 -10.44 13.34
CA ARG A 86 -3.63 -10.25 14.59
C ARG A 86 -3.25 -11.56 15.23
N GLY A 87 -2.00 -11.69 15.68
CA GLY A 87 -1.57 -12.76 16.55
C GLY A 87 -0.76 -13.86 15.85
N LEU A 88 -0.09 -13.55 14.71
CA LEU A 88 0.95 -14.44 14.21
C LEU A 88 2.11 -14.46 15.23
N PRO A 89 2.52 -15.61 15.76
CA PRO A 89 3.56 -15.70 16.80
C PRO A 89 4.96 -15.56 16.17
N VAL A 90 5.30 -14.34 15.70
CA VAL A 90 6.52 -14.04 14.93
C VAL A 90 7.80 -14.37 15.67
N GLU A 91 7.78 -14.36 17.00
CA GLU A 91 8.92 -14.70 17.86
C GLU A 91 9.32 -16.19 17.79
N ARG A 92 8.45 -17.06 17.27
CA ARG A 92 8.68 -18.50 17.11
C ARG A 92 9.47 -18.85 15.85
N TYR A 93 9.62 -17.92 14.92
CA TYR A 93 10.15 -18.17 13.58
C TYR A 93 11.39 -17.34 13.31
N SER A 94 12.30 -17.89 12.53
CA SER A 94 13.41 -17.12 11.93
C SER A 94 12.87 -16.11 10.89
N GLU A 95 13.69 -15.13 10.51
CA GLU A 95 13.29 -14.15 9.48
C GLU A 95 13.01 -14.83 8.12
N ASP A 96 13.75 -15.92 7.78
CA ASP A 96 13.50 -16.66 6.55
C ASP A 96 12.18 -17.44 6.59
N GLU A 97 11.87 -18.08 7.72
CA GLU A 97 10.57 -18.73 7.93
C GLU A 97 9.43 -17.72 7.91
N LEU A 98 9.61 -16.53 8.47
CA LEU A 98 8.62 -15.45 8.37
C LEU A 98 8.40 -15.00 6.92
N ARG A 99 9.46 -14.96 6.09
CA ARG A 99 9.29 -14.70 4.65
C ARG A 99 8.51 -15.81 3.95
N GLN A 100 8.78 -17.08 4.27
CA GLN A 100 8.04 -18.22 3.72
C GLN A 100 6.56 -18.20 4.15
N LEU A 101 6.28 -17.96 5.43
CA LEU A 101 4.92 -17.84 5.97
C LEU A 101 4.16 -16.68 5.32
N TYR A 102 4.77 -15.50 5.27
CA TYR A 102 4.13 -14.31 4.73
C TYR A 102 3.87 -14.42 3.23
N TRP A 103 4.83 -14.97 2.50
CA TRP A 103 4.68 -15.27 1.08
C TRP A 103 3.57 -16.30 0.85
N GLY A 104 3.59 -17.42 1.60
CA GLY A 104 2.56 -18.46 1.54
C GLY A 104 1.15 -17.89 1.76
N ILE A 105 0.96 -17.06 2.80
CA ILE A 105 -0.31 -16.34 3.03
C ILE A 105 -0.66 -15.46 1.81
N GLY A 106 0.32 -14.74 1.28
CA GLY A 106 0.16 -13.87 0.12
C GLY A 106 -0.36 -14.61 -1.11
N THR A 107 0.14 -15.83 -1.40
CA THR A 107 -0.30 -16.65 -2.54
C THR A 107 -1.78 -17.11 -2.44
N HIS A 108 -2.35 -17.13 -1.24
CA HIS A 108 -3.78 -17.41 -1.03
C HIS A 108 -4.68 -16.18 -1.21
N LEU A 109 -4.11 -14.98 -1.13
CA LEU A 109 -4.84 -13.72 -1.33
C LEU A 109 -4.79 -13.25 -2.79
N GLY A 110 -3.62 -13.25 -3.40
CA GLY A 110 -3.42 -12.73 -4.74
C GLY A 110 -2.05 -13.06 -5.32
N GLU A 111 -1.72 -12.42 -6.43
CA GLU A 111 -0.43 -12.58 -7.10
C GLU A 111 0.57 -11.53 -6.62
N PRO A 112 1.70 -11.91 -6.02
CA PRO A 112 2.74 -10.97 -5.59
C PRO A 112 3.33 -10.17 -6.76
N ARG A 113 3.57 -8.89 -6.53
CA ARG A 113 4.11 -7.94 -7.53
C ARG A 113 5.44 -7.36 -7.09
N TYR A 114 6.30 -7.09 -8.04
CA TYR A 114 7.58 -6.42 -7.77
C TYR A 114 7.39 -4.99 -7.29
N GLN A 115 8.18 -4.59 -6.28
CA GLN A 115 8.09 -3.29 -5.64
C GLN A 115 9.12 -2.28 -6.15
N ASN A 116 10.10 -2.74 -6.89
CA ASN A 116 11.13 -1.91 -7.54
C ASN A 116 11.70 -2.62 -8.77
N ALA A 117 12.54 -1.90 -9.54
CA ALA A 117 13.19 -2.43 -10.74
C ALA A 117 14.27 -3.50 -10.46
N HIS A 118 14.64 -3.71 -9.19
CA HIS A 118 15.65 -4.71 -8.77
C HIS A 118 15.05 -6.07 -8.40
N GLY A 119 13.76 -6.29 -8.65
CA GLY A 119 13.12 -7.59 -8.41
C GLY A 119 12.71 -7.86 -6.96
N GLU A 120 12.51 -6.82 -6.15
CA GLU A 120 12.07 -6.98 -4.77
C GLU A 120 10.58 -7.34 -4.73
N LEU A 121 10.25 -8.52 -4.20
CA LEU A 121 8.88 -9.02 -4.02
C LEU A 121 8.39 -8.86 -2.58
N ILE A 122 9.26 -9.12 -1.58
CA ILE A 122 9.02 -8.75 -0.18
C ILE A 122 9.94 -7.58 0.14
N GLY A 123 9.36 -6.42 0.42
CA GLY A 123 10.10 -5.22 0.81
C GLY A 123 10.31 -5.15 2.32
N GLU A 124 11.51 -4.79 2.75
CA GLU A 124 11.78 -4.49 4.16
C GLU A 124 11.49 -3.02 4.43
N VAL A 125 10.55 -2.74 5.34
CA VAL A 125 10.23 -1.39 5.79
C VAL A 125 10.92 -1.14 7.13
N ARG A 126 12.10 -0.51 7.04
CA ARG A 126 13.02 -0.21 8.15
C ARG A 126 13.81 1.06 7.84
N ASP A 127 14.61 1.56 8.78
CA ASP A 127 15.56 2.63 8.50
C ASP A 127 16.81 2.05 7.80
N GLU A 128 16.84 2.10 6.48
CA GLU A 128 17.96 1.57 5.68
C GLU A 128 19.25 2.39 5.86
N LEU A 129 19.14 3.70 6.13
CA LEU A 129 20.31 4.53 6.42
C LEU A 129 21.08 4.01 7.62
N ARG A 130 20.36 3.60 8.65
CA ARG A 130 20.94 3.05 9.86
C ARG A 130 21.51 1.65 9.64
N VAL A 131 20.81 0.80 8.89
CA VAL A 131 21.19 -0.62 8.72
C VAL A 131 22.31 -0.79 7.71
N TYR A 132 22.26 -0.06 6.60
CA TYR A 132 23.16 -0.25 5.46
C TYR A 132 24.11 0.94 5.20
N GLY A 133 23.96 2.05 5.96
CA GLY A 133 24.70 3.29 5.74
C GLY A 133 24.30 4.02 4.45
N ALA A 134 24.94 5.16 4.20
CA ALA A 134 24.62 6.03 3.07
C ALA A 134 24.94 5.43 1.69
N VAL A 135 25.60 4.28 1.62
CA VAL A 135 26.11 3.68 0.36
C VAL A 135 24.98 3.22 -0.57
N ASN A 136 23.80 2.89 -0.03
CA ASN A 136 22.66 2.37 -0.80
C ASN A 136 21.60 3.43 -1.12
N GLN A 137 21.89 4.72 -0.90
CA GLN A 137 20.95 5.77 -1.28
C GLN A 137 20.88 5.93 -2.80
N PRO A 138 19.69 5.99 -3.40
CA PRO A 138 19.58 6.37 -4.80
C PRO A 138 20.23 7.75 -5.01
N ALA A 139 20.96 7.92 -6.10
CA ALA A 139 21.66 9.16 -6.45
C ALA A 139 20.76 10.42 -6.44
N VAL A 140 19.45 10.23 -6.59
CA VAL A 140 18.42 11.27 -6.52
C VAL A 140 18.25 11.86 -5.10
N ALA A 141 18.50 11.07 -4.06
CA ALA A 141 18.43 11.57 -2.67
C ALA A 141 19.61 12.48 -2.28
N GLN A 142 20.69 12.47 -3.06
CA GLN A 142 21.90 13.26 -2.82
C GLN A 142 21.91 14.60 -3.55
N GLN A 143 20.91 14.90 -4.39
CA GLN A 143 20.81 16.23 -5.02
C GLN A 143 20.16 17.21 -4.04
N ASP A 144 20.90 18.21 -3.62
CA ASP A 144 20.41 19.31 -2.78
C ASP A 144 19.08 19.87 -3.32
N GLY A 145 18.03 19.74 -2.50
CA GLY A 145 16.71 20.28 -2.81
C GLY A 145 15.81 19.38 -3.65
N ALA A 146 16.17 18.13 -3.98
CA ALA A 146 15.24 17.20 -4.63
C ALA A 146 14.15 16.73 -3.64
N PRO A 147 12.85 16.67 -4.05
CA PRO A 147 11.82 16.12 -3.18
C PRO A 147 12.05 14.63 -2.99
N VAL A 148 12.13 14.23 -1.74
CA VAL A 148 12.24 12.83 -1.36
C VAL A 148 10.88 12.18 -1.54
N THR A 149 10.77 11.20 -2.44
CA THR A 149 9.49 10.54 -2.73
C THR A 149 9.02 9.63 -1.59
N SER A 150 7.75 9.20 -1.64
CA SER A 150 7.19 8.28 -0.66
C SER A 150 7.92 6.94 -0.62
N ARG A 151 8.47 6.49 -1.77
CA ARG A 151 9.29 5.28 -1.85
C ARG A 151 10.54 5.35 -0.97
N TYR A 152 11.27 6.44 -1.07
CA TYR A 152 12.46 6.65 -0.24
C TYR A 152 12.09 6.82 1.25
N LYS A 153 11.04 7.60 1.52
CA LYS A 153 10.58 7.82 2.90
C LYS A 153 10.08 6.55 3.58
N ALA A 154 9.56 5.58 2.83
CA ALA A 154 9.16 4.28 3.37
C ALA A 154 10.34 3.51 3.99
N ARG A 155 11.58 3.79 3.53
CA ARG A 155 12.84 3.17 3.96
C ARG A 155 13.67 4.05 4.91
N SER A 156 13.05 5.04 5.53
CA SER A 156 13.67 5.96 6.47
C SER A 156 12.85 6.06 7.76
N SER A 157 13.44 6.55 8.84
CA SER A 157 12.76 6.81 10.11
C SER A 157 11.86 8.04 10.11
N GLY A 158 11.96 8.92 9.08
CA GLY A 158 11.13 10.11 8.94
C GLY A 158 9.64 9.81 8.68
N PRO A 159 8.77 10.83 8.79
CA PRO A 159 7.33 10.64 8.55
C PRO A 159 7.06 10.36 7.06
N LEU A 160 6.07 9.51 6.81
CA LEU A 160 5.59 9.17 5.49
C LEU A 160 4.18 9.75 5.30
N ARG A 161 4.01 10.65 4.32
CA ARG A 161 2.73 11.31 3.99
C ARG A 161 1.73 10.30 3.44
N PHE A 162 0.43 10.61 3.50
CA PHE A 162 -0.61 9.80 2.88
C PHE A 162 -0.32 9.52 1.41
N HIS A 163 -0.46 8.25 1.05
CA HIS A 163 -0.24 7.76 -0.32
C HIS A 163 -0.94 6.43 -0.54
N THR A 164 -0.96 6.00 -1.79
CA THR A 164 -1.28 4.63 -2.22
C THR A 164 -0.03 3.98 -2.78
N ASP A 165 0.07 2.67 -2.60
CA ASP A 165 1.04 1.84 -3.31
C ASP A 165 0.52 1.45 -4.70
N ARG A 166 1.41 1.00 -5.58
CA ARG A 166 1.10 0.57 -6.95
C ARG A 166 0.71 -0.92 -7.00
N ALA A 167 -0.31 -1.28 -6.21
CA ALA A 167 -0.85 -2.64 -6.14
C ALA A 167 -2.32 -2.58 -5.72
N ASP A 168 -3.12 -3.61 -6.04
CA ASP A 168 -4.52 -3.66 -5.57
C ASP A 168 -4.55 -3.65 -4.05
N VAL A 169 -3.73 -4.51 -3.44
CA VAL A 169 -3.61 -4.61 -1.98
C VAL A 169 -2.14 -4.49 -1.57
N VAL A 170 -1.89 -3.73 -0.51
CA VAL A 170 -0.63 -3.74 0.22
C VAL A 170 -0.81 -4.48 1.54
N GLY A 171 0.08 -5.43 1.81
CA GLY A 171 0.22 -6.09 3.09
C GLY A 171 1.45 -5.57 3.85
N LEU A 172 1.34 -5.41 5.16
CA LEU A 172 2.41 -5.03 6.07
C LEU A 172 2.40 -5.99 7.26
N LEU A 173 3.34 -6.93 7.31
CA LEU A 173 3.57 -7.81 8.46
C LEU A 173 4.55 -7.14 9.42
N CYS A 174 4.12 -6.84 10.62
CA CYS A 174 5.00 -6.32 11.67
C CYS A 174 5.82 -7.44 12.30
N VAL A 175 7.10 -7.49 12.00
CA VAL A 175 8.05 -8.44 12.62
C VAL A 175 8.56 -7.87 13.94
N ARG A 176 8.96 -6.60 13.94
CA ARG A 176 9.44 -5.87 15.14
C ARG A 176 8.96 -4.42 15.10
N GLN A 177 8.55 -3.92 16.26
CA GLN A 177 8.16 -2.51 16.44
C GLN A 177 9.41 -1.64 16.64
N ALA A 178 9.28 -0.34 16.39
CA ALA A 178 10.24 0.67 16.86
C ALA A 178 10.13 0.82 18.38
N ARG A 179 11.12 1.46 19.00
CA ARG A 179 11.04 1.87 20.41
C ARG A 179 9.90 2.86 20.66
N SER A 180 9.69 3.77 19.72
CA SER A 180 8.58 4.74 19.76
C SER A 180 8.23 5.27 18.37
N GLY A 181 6.99 5.71 18.18
CA GLY A 181 6.49 6.20 16.91
C GLY A 181 6.23 5.08 15.89
N GLY A 182 6.27 5.40 14.61
CA GLY A 182 5.93 4.44 13.55
C GLY A 182 4.44 4.09 13.50
N VAL A 183 3.62 4.97 14.06
CA VAL A 183 2.15 4.83 14.10
C VAL A 183 1.61 4.87 12.68
N SER A 184 0.82 3.87 12.30
CA SER A 184 0.10 3.84 11.03
C SER A 184 -1.09 4.78 11.10
N LYS A 185 -1.25 5.62 10.06
CA LYS A 185 -2.41 6.48 9.83
C LYS A 185 -3.14 5.96 8.60
N ILE A 186 -4.44 5.69 8.73
CA ILE A 186 -5.24 5.12 7.64
C ILE A 186 -6.49 5.95 7.47
N VAL A 187 -6.87 6.20 6.21
CA VAL A 187 -8.07 6.97 5.88
C VAL A 187 -8.78 6.38 4.67
N SER A 188 -10.10 6.46 4.66
CA SER A 188 -10.92 6.12 3.50
C SER A 188 -10.79 7.20 2.42
N SER A 189 -10.31 6.84 1.23
CA SER A 189 -10.31 7.76 0.09
C SER A 189 -11.71 8.04 -0.45
N VAL A 190 -12.67 7.15 -0.17
CA VAL A 190 -14.11 7.37 -0.47
C VAL A 190 -14.68 8.45 0.45
N ALA A 191 -14.36 8.43 1.74
CA ALA A 191 -14.77 9.49 2.67
C ALA A 191 -14.13 10.84 2.31
N ILE A 192 -12.86 10.85 1.91
CA ILE A 192 -12.17 12.05 1.41
C ILE A 192 -12.90 12.60 0.17
N ASN A 193 -13.17 11.75 -0.83
CA ASN A 193 -13.93 12.13 -2.01
C ASN A 193 -15.25 12.82 -1.67
N ASN A 194 -16.02 12.23 -0.74
CA ASN A 194 -17.30 12.76 -0.32
C ASN A 194 -17.17 14.11 0.40
N ALA A 195 -16.21 14.22 1.32
CA ALA A 195 -15.97 15.45 2.07
C ALA A 195 -15.52 16.62 1.17
N ILE A 196 -14.67 16.35 0.17
CA ILE A 196 -14.25 17.37 -0.79
C ILE A 196 -15.41 17.74 -1.73
N LEU A 197 -16.18 16.77 -2.19
CA LEU A 197 -17.37 17.03 -3.01
C LEU A 197 -18.38 17.95 -2.30
N GLU A 198 -18.61 17.73 -1.01
CA GLU A 198 -19.50 18.55 -0.19
C GLU A 198 -18.97 19.97 0.02
N ARG A 199 -17.67 20.11 0.37
CA ARG A 199 -17.06 21.37 0.79
C ARG A 199 -16.65 22.26 -0.39
N ARG A 200 -16.06 21.66 -1.44
CA ARG A 200 -15.46 22.34 -2.58
C ARG A 200 -15.65 21.52 -3.87
N PRO A 201 -16.87 21.49 -4.41
CA PRO A 201 -17.18 20.73 -5.64
C PRO A 201 -16.33 21.17 -6.85
N ASP A 202 -15.88 22.42 -6.88
CA ASP A 202 -14.96 22.96 -7.87
C ASP A 202 -13.58 22.26 -7.81
N LEU A 203 -13.01 22.11 -6.64
CA LEU A 203 -11.73 21.41 -6.42
C LEU A 203 -11.89 19.89 -6.58
N HIS A 204 -13.04 19.33 -6.17
CA HIS A 204 -13.35 17.91 -6.39
C HIS A 204 -13.28 17.56 -7.88
N ALA A 205 -13.86 18.40 -8.74
CA ALA A 205 -13.81 18.19 -10.19
C ALA A 205 -12.36 18.12 -10.71
N LEU A 206 -11.44 18.93 -10.18
CA LEU A 206 -10.03 18.93 -10.57
C LEU A 206 -9.32 17.62 -10.21
N LEU A 207 -9.73 16.91 -9.14
CA LEU A 207 -9.13 15.63 -8.75
C LEU A 207 -9.47 14.48 -9.72
N HIS A 208 -10.44 14.69 -10.61
CA HIS A 208 -10.77 13.79 -11.72
C HIS A 208 -10.05 14.12 -13.03
N HIS A 209 -9.19 15.16 -13.03
CA HIS A 209 -8.31 15.49 -14.15
C HIS A 209 -6.89 15.02 -13.89
N ASP A 210 -6.07 14.97 -14.93
CA ASP A 210 -4.71 14.47 -14.87
C ASP A 210 -3.79 15.34 -14.00
N TYR A 211 -3.02 14.64 -13.16
CA TYR A 211 -1.85 15.15 -12.47
C TYR A 211 -0.61 14.43 -12.99
N TYR A 212 0.42 15.17 -13.33
CA TYR A 212 1.68 14.60 -13.78
C TYR A 212 2.48 14.05 -12.60
N ARG A 213 3.02 12.86 -12.74
CA ARG A 213 3.82 12.15 -11.72
C ARG A 213 5.12 11.66 -12.33
N THR A 214 6.21 11.72 -11.57
CA THR A 214 7.49 11.13 -11.99
C THR A 214 7.43 9.60 -11.98
N ARG A 215 8.19 8.97 -12.88
CA ARG A 215 8.47 7.53 -12.79
C ARG A 215 9.66 7.22 -11.88
N GLU A 216 10.52 8.20 -11.62
CA GLU A 216 11.64 8.10 -10.67
C GLU A 216 12.55 6.88 -10.90
N GLY A 217 13.08 6.72 -12.12
CA GLY A 217 13.99 5.64 -12.46
C GLY A 217 13.32 4.29 -12.74
N GLU A 218 11.99 4.28 -12.91
CA GLU A 218 11.22 3.11 -13.36
C GLU A 218 10.88 3.18 -14.86
N GLU A 219 11.57 4.04 -15.58
CA GLU A 219 11.42 4.16 -17.03
C GLU A 219 11.92 2.90 -17.70
N ARG A 220 11.12 2.36 -18.60
CA ARG A 220 11.55 1.34 -19.55
C ARG A 220 12.06 2.02 -20.83
N GLY A 221 12.83 1.29 -21.61
CA GLY A 221 13.34 1.81 -22.89
C GLY A 221 12.22 2.42 -23.73
N GLY A 222 12.29 3.74 -23.96
CA GLY A 222 11.27 4.53 -24.66
C GLY A 222 10.17 5.15 -23.81
N ASP A 223 10.09 4.83 -22.52
CA ASP A 223 9.15 5.48 -21.62
C ASP A 223 9.54 6.95 -21.36
N ARG A 224 8.53 7.81 -21.14
CA ARG A 224 8.76 9.14 -20.58
C ARG A 224 9.09 9.01 -19.10
N SER A 225 9.91 9.94 -18.58
CA SER A 225 10.24 10.03 -17.15
C SER A 225 9.02 10.40 -16.27
N TRP A 226 7.85 10.54 -16.88
CA TRP A 226 6.62 10.92 -16.23
C TRP A 226 5.39 10.24 -16.86
N TYR A 227 4.30 10.24 -16.14
CA TYR A 227 2.97 9.84 -16.60
C TYR A 227 1.91 10.78 -16.02
N ALA A 228 0.75 10.84 -16.68
CA ALA A 228 -0.39 11.61 -16.24
C ALA A 228 -1.51 10.67 -15.81
N LEU A 229 -2.13 10.96 -14.66
CA LEU A 229 -3.22 10.16 -14.11
C LEU A 229 -4.06 11.01 -13.15
N PRO A 230 -5.41 10.92 -13.15
CA PRO A 230 -6.24 11.57 -12.16
C PRO A 230 -6.02 10.97 -10.77
N VAL A 231 -6.43 11.71 -9.73
CA VAL A 231 -6.45 11.21 -8.36
C VAL A 231 -7.65 10.29 -8.15
N PHE A 232 -8.82 10.68 -8.64
CA PHE A 232 -10.06 9.95 -8.53
C PHE A 232 -10.54 9.44 -9.89
N GLY A 233 -11.12 8.25 -9.89
CA GLY A 233 -11.73 7.67 -11.05
C GLY A 233 -12.89 6.75 -10.71
N VAL A 234 -13.81 6.56 -11.66
CA VAL A 234 -14.96 5.65 -11.52
C VAL A 234 -15.11 4.85 -12.81
N ARG A 235 -15.24 3.52 -12.68
CA ARG A 235 -15.63 2.62 -13.79
C ARG A 235 -16.61 1.58 -13.28
N ALA A 236 -17.68 1.34 -14.03
CA ALA A 236 -18.74 0.39 -13.67
C ALA A 236 -19.30 0.58 -12.24
N GLY A 237 -19.46 1.82 -11.81
CA GLY A 237 -19.95 2.17 -10.46
C GLY A 237 -18.94 1.94 -9.33
N ARG A 238 -17.71 1.54 -9.64
CA ARG A 238 -16.65 1.31 -8.66
C ARG A 238 -15.66 2.48 -8.66
N PHE A 239 -15.47 3.07 -7.49
CA PHE A 239 -14.51 4.14 -7.27
C PHE A 239 -13.10 3.57 -7.16
N THR A 240 -12.13 4.30 -7.65
CA THR A 240 -10.69 4.07 -7.43
C THR A 240 -9.98 5.38 -7.20
N SER A 241 -8.91 5.33 -6.46
CA SER A 241 -8.05 6.47 -6.23
C SER A 241 -6.58 6.09 -6.35
N GLN A 242 -5.78 7.03 -6.87
CA GLN A 242 -4.32 6.92 -6.92
C GLN A 242 -3.69 8.24 -6.46
N TYR A 243 -3.06 8.23 -5.31
CA TYR A 243 -2.53 9.42 -4.67
C TYR A 243 -1.11 9.24 -4.15
N SER A 244 -0.24 10.16 -4.51
CA SER A 244 1.04 10.42 -3.86
C SER A 244 1.50 11.84 -4.22
N ARG A 245 1.34 12.77 -3.29
CA ARG A 245 1.73 14.18 -3.46
C ARG A 245 3.20 14.33 -3.84
N THR A 246 4.07 13.53 -3.23
CA THR A 246 5.52 13.63 -3.46
C THR A 246 5.92 13.30 -4.90
N PHE A 247 5.21 12.35 -5.56
CA PHE A 247 5.44 12.04 -6.97
C PHE A 247 4.96 13.15 -7.91
N VAL A 248 3.88 13.86 -7.54
CA VAL A 248 3.40 15.04 -8.29
C VAL A 248 4.39 16.19 -8.14
N GLU A 249 4.81 16.52 -6.92
CA GLU A 249 5.79 17.57 -6.63
C GLU A 249 7.13 17.32 -7.35
N ALA A 250 7.60 16.09 -7.36
CA ALA A 250 8.81 15.70 -8.07
C ALA A 250 8.67 15.89 -9.59
N ALA A 251 7.53 15.53 -10.16
CA ALA A 251 7.27 15.72 -11.60
C ALA A 251 7.29 17.19 -12.01
N GLN A 252 6.86 18.12 -11.13
CA GLN A 252 6.86 19.55 -11.44
C GLN A 252 8.27 20.16 -11.65
N ARG A 253 9.33 19.39 -11.33
CA ARG A 253 10.72 19.77 -11.58
C ARG A 253 11.24 19.28 -12.94
N LEU A 254 10.55 18.35 -13.58
CA LEU A 254 10.94 17.81 -14.87
C LEU A 254 10.64 18.83 -15.98
N ALA A 255 11.51 18.87 -16.99
CA ALA A 255 11.31 19.71 -18.16
C ALA A 255 10.17 19.22 -19.04
N GLY A 256 9.44 20.15 -19.68
CA GLY A 256 8.39 19.81 -20.65
C GLY A 256 7.06 19.35 -20.06
N ILE A 257 6.90 19.36 -18.72
CA ILE A 257 5.65 19.05 -18.06
C ILE A 257 4.84 20.35 -17.85
N PRO A 258 3.52 20.34 -18.15
CA PRO A 258 2.64 21.44 -17.80
C PRO A 258 2.69 21.73 -16.29
N ARG A 259 2.82 22.99 -15.95
CA ARG A 259 2.78 23.39 -14.55
C ARG A 259 1.40 23.18 -13.96
N MET A 260 1.36 22.67 -12.74
CA MET A 260 0.15 22.56 -11.95
C MET A 260 -0.42 23.96 -11.70
N THR A 261 -1.70 24.15 -11.89
CA THR A 261 -2.38 25.41 -11.60
C THR A 261 -2.51 25.60 -10.08
N ALA A 262 -2.66 26.84 -9.63
CA ALA A 262 -2.91 27.13 -8.23
C ALA A 262 -4.15 26.39 -7.66
N ALA A 263 -5.21 26.26 -8.46
CA ALA A 263 -6.41 25.51 -8.05
C ALA A 263 -6.16 24.00 -7.95
N GLN A 264 -5.30 23.41 -8.81
CA GLN A 264 -4.91 22.01 -8.67
C GLN A 264 -4.04 21.79 -7.41
N ASP A 265 -3.18 22.73 -7.07
CA ASP A 265 -2.38 22.68 -5.85
C ASP A 265 -3.26 22.80 -4.61
N GLU A 266 -4.20 23.78 -4.60
CA GLU A 266 -5.23 23.92 -3.57
C GLU A 266 -6.07 22.64 -3.38
N ALA A 267 -6.41 21.93 -4.49
CA ALA A 267 -7.16 20.68 -4.42
C ALA A 267 -6.34 19.56 -3.73
N LEU A 268 -5.03 19.51 -3.96
CA LEU A 268 -4.15 18.55 -3.28
C LEU A 268 -3.89 18.93 -1.81
N ASP A 269 -3.86 20.23 -1.47
CA ASP A 269 -3.78 20.71 -0.10
C ASP A 269 -5.03 20.33 0.68
N LEU A 270 -6.21 20.64 0.14
CA LEU A 270 -7.49 20.26 0.74
C LEU A 270 -7.60 18.74 0.93
N LEU A 271 -7.16 17.96 -0.05
CA LEU A 271 -7.14 16.49 0.07
C LEU A 271 -6.25 16.04 1.23
N ALA A 272 -5.07 16.64 1.39
CA ALA A 272 -4.17 16.30 2.49
C ALA A 272 -4.77 16.67 3.86
N ASP A 273 -5.38 17.85 3.97
CA ASP A 273 -6.04 18.33 5.20
C ASP A 273 -7.23 17.43 5.58
N VAL A 274 -8.08 17.08 4.61
CA VAL A 274 -9.21 16.17 4.82
C VAL A 274 -8.72 14.75 5.19
N ALA A 275 -7.61 14.29 4.61
CA ALA A 275 -7.03 13.00 4.97
C ALA A 275 -6.57 12.99 6.44
N GLU A 276 -5.93 14.06 6.91
CA GLU A 276 -5.55 14.21 8.32
C GLU A 276 -6.77 14.28 9.25
N GLU A 277 -7.81 15.01 8.86
CA GLU A 277 -9.05 15.15 9.64
C GLU A 277 -9.80 13.81 9.80
N LEU A 278 -9.88 13.02 8.72
CA LEU A 278 -10.73 11.83 8.66
C LEU A 278 -9.99 10.53 8.99
N CYS A 279 -8.67 10.54 9.16
CA CYS A 279 -7.90 9.34 9.46
C CYS A 279 -8.14 8.82 10.88
N PHE A 280 -7.71 7.59 11.10
CA PHE A 280 -7.45 7.07 12.44
C PHE A 280 -6.01 6.58 12.53
N GLU A 281 -5.52 6.53 13.75
CA GLU A 281 -4.18 6.07 14.08
C GLU A 281 -4.23 4.69 14.73
N MET A 282 -3.28 3.84 14.37
CA MET A 282 -3.13 2.52 14.99
C MET A 282 -1.65 2.13 15.08
N GLU A 283 -1.31 1.45 16.16
CA GLU A 283 0.00 0.82 16.30
C GLU A 283 -0.04 -0.62 15.82
N LEU A 284 0.87 -0.97 14.91
CA LEU A 284 1.12 -2.36 14.54
C LEU A 284 1.94 -3.03 15.63
N ARG A 285 1.43 -4.12 16.18
CA ARG A 285 2.13 -4.99 17.13
C ARG A 285 2.89 -6.07 16.39
N ALA A 286 3.95 -6.60 16.99
CA ALA A 286 4.61 -7.78 16.44
C ALA A 286 3.57 -8.90 16.21
N GLY A 287 3.57 -9.48 15.01
CA GLY A 287 2.59 -10.47 14.58
C GLY A 287 1.29 -9.91 14.00
N ASP A 288 1.14 -8.59 13.88
CA ASP A 288 0.05 -7.97 13.13
C ASP A 288 0.34 -7.97 11.63
N LEU A 289 -0.61 -8.41 10.81
CA LEU A 289 -0.60 -8.28 9.35
C LEU A 289 -1.73 -7.34 8.93
N GLN A 290 -1.37 -6.11 8.56
CA GLN A 290 -2.27 -5.11 8.00
C GLN A 290 -2.41 -5.31 6.50
N LEU A 291 -3.65 -5.34 6.01
CA LEU A 291 -3.99 -5.45 4.59
C LEU A 291 -4.87 -4.27 4.19
N LEU A 292 -4.48 -3.53 3.17
CA LEU A 292 -5.16 -2.33 2.69
C LEU A 292 -5.41 -2.41 1.19
N ASN A 293 -6.64 -2.13 0.78
CA ASN A 293 -6.99 -1.94 -0.63
C ASN A 293 -6.63 -0.50 -1.06
N ASN A 294 -5.61 -0.36 -1.89
CA ASN A 294 -5.09 0.93 -2.34
C ASN A 294 -6.09 1.75 -3.19
N HIS A 295 -7.15 1.13 -3.69
CA HIS A 295 -8.17 1.85 -4.46
C HIS A 295 -9.12 2.67 -3.58
N VAL A 296 -9.27 2.31 -2.30
CA VAL A 296 -10.26 2.92 -1.40
C VAL A 296 -9.67 3.38 -0.06
N THR A 297 -8.37 3.19 0.17
CA THR A 297 -7.68 3.65 1.38
C THR A 297 -6.38 4.36 1.05
N TYR A 298 -6.04 5.38 1.84
CA TYR A 298 -4.68 5.92 1.88
C TYR A 298 -4.05 5.56 3.22
N HIS A 299 -2.74 5.42 3.21
CA HIS A 299 -1.98 5.16 4.41
C HIS A 299 -0.78 6.09 4.53
N ALA A 300 -0.43 6.37 5.79
CA ALA A 300 0.69 7.20 6.19
C ALA A 300 1.34 6.61 7.45
N ARG A 301 2.46 7.18 7.85
CA ARG A 301 3.18 6.74 9.06
C ARG A 301 3.83 7.94 9.72
N THR A 302 3.75 8.01 11.05
CA THR A 302 4.53 8.97 11.83
C THR A 302 6.03 8.61 11.80
N ALA A 303 6.89 9.54 12.14
CA ALA A 303 8.30 9.24 12.36
C ALA A 303 8.45 8.20 13.47
N PHE A 304 9.57 7.48 13.49
CA PHE A 304 9.87 6.51 14.53
C PHE A 304 11.33 6.60 15.00
N VAL A 305 11.58 6.06 16.18
CA VAL A 305 12.90 5.94 16.78
C VAL A 305 13.14 4.47 17.14
N ASP A 306 14.22 3.91 16.63
CA ASP A 306 14.65 2.56 16.95
C ASP A 306 15.36 2.50 18.30
N ASP A 307 15.47 1.30 18.86
CA ASP A 307 16.23 1.06 20.10
C ASP A 307 17.68 0.71 19.78
N GLU A 308 18.54 1.71 19.89
CA GLU A 308 19.99 1.54 19.65
C GLU A 308 20.65 0.55 20.60
N SER A 309 20.13 0.42 21.82
CA SER A 309 20.73 -0.43 22.85
C SER A 309 20.47 -1.92 22.66
N SER A 310 19.33 -2.26 22.04
CA SER A 310 18.92 -3.66 21.83
C SER A 310 19.50 -4.28 20.56
N GLY A 311 20.03 -3.47 19.62
CA GLY A 311 20.42 -3.92 18.29
C GLY A 311 19.26 -4.43 17.44
N ARG A 312 18.01 -4.19 17.89
CA ARG A 312 16.79 -4.64 17.22
C ARG A 312 16.08 -3.44 16.61
N ASP A 313 16.25 -3.27 15.31
CA ASP A 313 15.58 -2.23 14.55
C ASP A 313 14.15 -2.62 14.20
N ARG A 314 13.29 -1.61 14.04
CA ARG A 314 11.95 -1.79 13.46
C ARG A 314 12.05 -2.54 12.14
N LEU A 315 11.22 -3.56 11.97
CA LEU A 315 11.13 -4.32 10.73
C LEU A 315 9.69 -4.69 10.43
N LEU A 316 9.21 -4.26 9.26
CA LEU A 316 7.99 -4.80 8.66
C LEU A 316 8.34 -5.42 7.32
N TYR A 317 7.67 -6.51 6.98
CA TYR A 317 7.68 -7.04 5.62
C TYR A 317 6.50 -6.46 4.86
N ARG A 318 6.75 -5.89 3.68
CA ARG A 318 5.74 -5.37 2.77
C ARG A 318 5.56 -6.32 1.60
N LEU A 319 4.31 -6.59 1.24
CA LEU A 319 3.94 -7.36 0.07
C LEU A 319 2.92 -6.58 -0.76
N TRP A 320 3.13 -6.52 -2.06
CA TRP A 320 2.19 -5.96 -3.02
C TRP A 320 1.47 -7.10 -3.74
N LEU A 321 0.14 -7.03 -3.80
CA LEU A 321 -0.68 -8.07 -4.39
C LEU A 321 -1.58 -7.51 -5.49
N SER A 322 -1.59 -8.21 -6.63
CA SER A 322 -2.65 -8.11 -7.62
C SER A 322 -3.75 -9.11 -7.25
N MET A 323 -4.98 -8.62 -7.09
CA MET A 323 -6.06 -9.41 -6.52
C MET A 323 -6.95 -10.03 -7.61
N PRO A 324 -7.27 -11.34 -7.55
CA PRO A 324 -8.12 -12.00 -8.55
C PRO A 324 -9.57 -11.52 -8.52
N ASN A 325 -10.00 -10.87 -7.43
CA ASN A 325 -11.34 -10.27 -7.29
C ASN A 325 -11.32 -8.74 -7.44
N SER A 326 -10.25 -8.17 -8.02
CA SER A 326 -10.09 -6.72 -8.14
C SER A 326 -11.07 -6.09 -9.12
N ARG A 327 -11.39 -4.81 -8.89
CA ARG A 327 -12.31 -4.00 -9.69
C ARG A 327 -11.74 -3.62 -11.06
N ALA A 328 -12.63 -3.29 -12.00
CA ALA A 328 -12.23 -2.62 -13.24
C ALA A 328 -11.73 -1.20 -12.93
N LEU A 329 -10.65 -0.75 -13.61
CA LEU A 329 -10.11 0.60 -13.50
C LEU A 329 -10.52 1.45 -14.71
N PRO A 330 -10.65 2.78 -14.55
CA PRO A 330 -10.99 3.67 -15.66
C PRO A 330 -9.98 3.62 -16.81
N PRO A 331 -10.40 3.86 -18.06
CA PRO A 331 -9.47 4.07 -19.17
C PRO A 331 -8.43 5.15 -18.85
N GLY A 332 -7.20 4.94 -19.26
CA GLY A 332 -6.05 5.79 -18.95
C GLY A 332 -5.23 5.30 -17.74
N PHE A 333 -5.81 4.46 -16.87
CA PHE A 333 -5.08 3.91 -15.73
C PHE A 333 -4.06 2.84 -16.15
N GLU A 334 -4.14 2.29 -17.37
CA GLU A 334 -3.15 1.36 -17.93
C GLU A 334 -1.73 1.90 -17.86
N VAL A 335 -1.56 3.22 -17.96
CA VAL A 335 -0.24 3.89 -17.93
C VAL A 335 0.56 3.57 -16.66
N LEU A 336 -0.16 3.31 -15.56
CA LEU A 336 0.44 2.92 -14.28
C LEU A 336 0.24 1.43 -13.98
N TRP A 337 -0.96 0.92 -14.24
CA TRP A 337 -1.40 -0.38 -13.75
C TRP A 337 -1.10 -1.53 -14.73
N GLY A 338 -0.82 -1.24 -16.00
CA GLY A 338 -0.65 -2.21 -17.08
C GLY A 338 -1.99 -2.75 -17.58
N SER A 339 -2.82 -3.33 -16.73
CA SER A 339 -4.18 -3.77 -17.04
C SER A 339 -5.23 -2.99 -16.24
N ILE A 340 -6.38 -2.73 -16.86
CA ILE A 340 -7.55 -2.11 -16.22
C ILE A 340 -8.72 -3.08 -16.09
N GLU A 341 -8.55 -4.32 -16.55
CA GLU A 341 -9.62 -5.32 -16.49
C GLU A 341 -9.72 -5.94 -15.10
N PRO A 342 -10.95 -6.26 -14.63
CA PRO A 342 -11.15 -6.84 -13.32
C PRO A 342 -10.47 -8.21 -13.21
N GLY A 343 -9.81 -8.46 -12.08
CA GLY A 343 -9.13 -9.73 -11.80
C GLY A 343 -7.88 -10.01 -12.62
N ALA A 344 -7.52 -9.14 -13.55
CA ALA A 344 -6.31 -9.32 -14.34
C ALA A 344 -5.05 -8.99 -13.51
N PRO A 345 -3.95 -9.71 -13.71
CA PRO A 345 -2.67 -9.36 -13.10
C PRO A 345 -2.24 -7.94 -13.47
N ARG A 346 -1.98 -7.10 -12.46
CA ARG A 346 -1.68 -5.68 -12.67
C ARG A 346 -0.88 -5.05 -11.54
N GLY A 347 -0.45 -3.81 -11.77
CA GLY A 347 0.36 -3.06 -10.81
C GLY A 347 1.78 -3.60 -10.68
N GLY A 348 2.45 -3.21 -9.62
CA GLY A 348 3.86 -3.50 -9.41
C GLY A 348 4.76 -2.76 -10.40
N ILE A 349 6.05 -2.98 -10.27
CA ILE A 349 7.08 -2.41 -11.14
C ILE A 349 7.62 -3.52 -12.02
N ALA A 350 7.57 -3.30 -13.31
CA ALA A 350 8.08 -4.32 -14.20
C ALA A 350 9.59 -4.41 -14.14
N GLN A 351 10.08 -5.61 -14.28
CA GLN A 351 11.50 -5.89 -14.40
C GLN A 351 12.03 -5.43 -15.77
N SER A 352 13.21 -4.85 -15.75
CA SER A 352 13.97 -4.45 -16.96
C SER A 352 14.48 -5.66 -17.72
#